data_3e5547a1384b8a2dc080a01e1b292fc9
#
_entry.id   3e5547a1384b8a2dc080a01e1b292fc9
#
_cell.length_a   1.000
_cell.length_b   1.000
_cell.length_c   1.000
_cell.angle_alpha   90.00
_cell.angle_beta   90.00
_cell.angle_gamma   90.00
#
_symmetry.space_group_name_H-M   'P 1'
#
loop_
_entity.id
_entity.type
_entity.pdbx_description
1 polymer ?
#
loop_
_entity_poly.entity_id
_entity_poly.type
_entity_poly.pdbx_seq_one_letter_code
_entity_poly.pdbx_strand_id
1 'polypeptide(L)'
;AFRAQTVALGLPWSHGVDYGEYLRTLDHTEQRAAAVLQAAAGLFRGAGYVAMDGEAPADPAQSAIAAPYAHTTAPLRRLVDRWVLVACEALCAGRPVPDWARESLGSLPSIMGASSRLAAKLDAGALDRVEAALLASRIGAVFDATVLAVRNGTVTVQLADPVVTASLPRPDGVRPGDRLRLHLVAADIPSGTVRFDAVDGASGVGR
;
A
#
# COMPACT_ATOMS: atom_id res chain seq x y z
N ALA A 1 -5.75 -13.26 -3.83
CA ALA A 1 -6.22 -11.87 -3.98
C ALA A 1 -5.59 -11.18 -5.20
N PHE A 2 -4.25 -10.99 -5.26
CA PHE A 2 -3.59 -10.24 -6.35
C PHE A 2 -3.81 -10.85 -7.74
N ARG A 3 -3.64 -12.18 -7.93
CA ARG A 3 -3.95 -12.85 -9.22
C ARG A 3 -5.40 -12.64 -9.69
N ALA A 4 -6.37 -12.65 -8.79
CA ALA A 4 -7.75 -12.37 -9.15
C ALA A 4 -7.94 -10.92 -9.63
N GLN A 5 -7.19 -9.98 -9.05
CA GLN A 5 -7.19 -8.58 -9.47
C GLN A 5 -6.54 -8.37 -10.83
N THR A 6 -5.42 -9.06 -11.14
CA THR A 6 -4.79 -8.98 -12.46
C THR A 6 -5.70 -9.54 -13.56
N VAL A 7 -6.45 -10.61 -13.28
CA VAL A 7 -7.48 -11.14 -14.20
C VAL A 7 -8.59 -10.13 -14.43
N ALA A 8 -9.11 -9.51 -13.35
CA ALA A 8 -10.18 -8.50 -13.44
C ALA A 8 -9.77 -7.26 -14.25
N LEU A 9 -8.48 -6.89 -14.21
CA LEU A 9 -7.91 -5.79 -14.99
C LEU A 9 -7.55 -6.19 -16.43
N GLY A 10 -7.79 -7.45 -16.83
CA GLY A 10 -7.51 -7.95 -18.19
C GLY A 10 -6.02 -8.20 -18.48
N LEU A 11 -5.20 -8.26 -17.42
CA LEU A 11 -3.75 -8.50 -17.50
C LEU A 11 -3.39 -9.72 -16.61
N PRO A 12 -3.83 -10.93 -16.94
CA PRO A 12 -3.71 -12.08 -16.05
C PRO A 12 -2.25 -12.48 -15.81
N TRP A 13 -1.89 -12.67 -14.55
CA TRP A 13 -0.62 -13.25 -14.15
C TRP A 13 -0.69 -14.77 -14.22
N SER A 14 -0.08 -15.36 -15.26
CA SER A 14 -0.11 -16.79 -15.55
C SER A 14 0.59 -17.62 -14.45
N HIS A 15 0.13 -18.87 -14.26
CA HIS A 15 0.81 -19.83 -13.41
C HIS A 15 2.18 -20.18 -13.99
N GLY A 16 3.19 -20.25 -13.12
CA GLY A 16 4.57 -20.59 -13.52
C GLY A 16 5.44 -19.40 -13.93
N VAL A 17 4.86 -18.22 -14.14
CA VAL A 17 5.63 -16.99 -14.36
C VAL A 17 6.03 -16.39 -13.01
N ASP A 18 7.31 -16.02 -12.87
CA ASP A 18 7.81 -15.32 -11.68
C ASP A 18 7.15 -13.95 -11.53
N TYR A 19 6.96 -13.53 -10.27
CA TYR A 19 6.30 -12.27 -9.96
C TYR A 19 7.03 -11.06 -10.56
N GLY A 20 8.35 -11.00 -10.43
CA GLY A 20 9.16 -9.91 -10.96
C GLY A 20 9.20 -9.90 -12.48
N GLU A 21 9.19 -11.09 -13.11
CA GLU A 21 9.11 -11.23 -14.55
C GLU A 21 7.74 -10.72 -15.05
N TYR A 22 6.66 -11.15 -14.43
CA TYR A 22 5.33 -10.66 -14.78
C TYR A 22 5.24 -9.13 -14.73
N LEU A 23 5.74 -8.48 -13.64
CA LEU A 23 5.69 -7.03 -13.55
C LEU A 23 6.50 -6.32 -14.64
N ARG A 24 7.61 -6.92 -15.11
CA ARG A 24 8.40 -6.36 -16.21
C ARG A 24 7.70 -6.43 -17.57
N THR A 25 6.75 -7.35 -17.75
CA THR A 25 5.97 -7.45 -19.00
C THR A 25 4.89 -6.39 -19.13
N LEU A 26 4.58 -5.66 -18.06
CA LEU A 26 3.52 -4.65 -18.04
C LEU A 26 4.00 -3.35 -18.69
N ASP A 27 3.23 -2.84 -19.63
CA ASP A 27 3.46 -1.52 -20.23
C ASP A 27 3.01 -0.41 -19.25
N HIS A 28 3.97 0.33 -18.72
CA HIS A 28 3.73 1.40 -17.75
C HIS A 28 2.89 2.57 -18.30
N THR A 29 2.75 2.67 -19.61
CA THR A 29 1.93 3.71 -20.26
C THR A 29 0.45 3.33 -20.31
N GLU A 30 0.14 2.04 -20.12
CA GLU A 30 -1.24 1.57 -20.05
C GLU A 30 -1.84 1.79 -18.67
N GLN A 31 -3.02 2.40 -18.61
CA GLN A 31 -3.76 2.66 -17.35
C GLN A 31 -4.03 1.37 -16.55
N ARG A 32 -4.35 0.26 -17.23
CA ARG A 32 -4.59 -1.03 -16.59
C ARG A 32 -3.31 -1.60 -15.97
N ALA A 33 -2.18 -1.46 -16.65
CA ALA A 33 -0.89 -1.88 -16.14
C ALA A 33 -0.48 -1.03 -14.92
N ALA A 34 -0.70 0.28 -14.95
CA ALA A 34 -0.49 1.16 -13.80
C ALA A 34 -1.33 0.73 -12.59
N ALA A 35 -2.58 0.33 -12.80
CA ALA A 35 -3.46 -0.19 -11.74
C ALA A 35 -2.92 -1.52 -11.15
N VAL A 36 -2.40 -2.42 -11.98
CA VAL A 36 -1.76 -3.66 -11.52
C VAL A 36 -0.50 -3.36 -10.72
N LEU A 37 0.35 -2.45 -11.18
CA LEU A 37 1.59 -2.05 -10.49
C LEU A 37 1.29 -1.41 -9.13
N GLN A 38 0.25 -0.58 -9.04
CA GLN A 38 -0.19 -0.01 -7.77
C GLN A 38 -0.70 -1.09 -6.80
N ALA A 39 -1.46 -2.06 -7.30
CA ALA A 39 -1.89 -3.21 -6.50
C ALA A 39 -0.70 -4.07 -6.05
N ALA A 40 0.29 -4.26 -6.92
CA ALA A 40 1.52 -4.97 -6.63
C ALA A 40 2.33 -4.29 -5.51
N ALA A 41 2.46 -2.96 -5.55
CA ALA A 41 3.12 -2.20 -4.49
C ALA A 41 2.45 -2.42 -3.11
N GLY A 42 1.15 -2.70 -3.08
CA GLY A 42 0.42 -3.05 -1.87
C GLY A 42 0.84 -4.37 -1.23
N LEU A 43 1.46 -5.29 -1.97
CA LEU A 43 1.94 -6.58 -1.45
C LEU A 43 3.20 -6.45 -0.58
N PHE A 44 3.98 -5.38 -0.77
CA PHE A 44 5.14 -5.08 0.08
C PHE A 44 4.76 -4.45 1.43
N ARG A 45 3.48 -4.23 1.68
CA ARG A 45 2.96 -3.76 2.96
C ARG A 45 2.74 -4.95 3.87
N GLY A 46 3.37 -4.94 5.03
CA GLY A 46 3.18 -6.01 6.02
C GLY A 46 4.46 -6.44 6.74
N ALA A 47 5.59 -5.79 6.45
CA ALA A 47 6.76 -5.94 7.30
C ALA A 47 6.41 -5.47 8.72
N GLY A 48 6.66 -6.33 9.68
CA GLY A 48 6.38 -6.08 11.08
C GLY A 48 7.59 -6.44 11.93
N TYR A 49 7.42 -6.31 13.23
CA TYR A 49 8.43 -6.65 14.22
C TYR A 49 7.89 -7.74 15.12
N VAL A 50 8.72 -8.72 15.41
CA VAL A 50 8.43 -9.79 16.37
C VAL A 50 9.48 -9.73 17.46
N ALA A 51 9.05 -9.68 18.71
CA ALA A 51 9.93 -9.88 19.84
C ALA A 51 10.13 -11.38 20.05
N MET A 52 11.38 -11.82 20.22
CA MET A 52 11.72 -13.20 20.53
C MET A 52 12.76 -13.23 21.66
N ASP A 53 12.65 -14.23 22.51
CA ASP A 53 13.59 -14.53 23.57
C ASP A 53 13.92 -16.03 23.53
N GLY A 54 14.98 -16.37 22.80
CA GLY A 54 15.49 -17.73 22.66
C GLY A 54 15.04 -18.45 21.39
N GLU A 55 13.77 -18.51 21.08
CA GLU A 55 13.27 -19.19 19.87
C GLU A 55 13.08 -18.23 18.70
N ALA A 56 13.59 -18.63 17.52
CA ALA A 56 13.33 -17.89 16.29
C ALA A 56 11.87 -18.03 15.86
N PRO A 57 11.31 -17.03 15.13
CA PRO A 57 10.00 -17.18 14.52
C PRO A 57 9.91 -18.42 13.63
N ALA A 58 8.70 -18.99 13.50
CA ALA A 58 8.47 -20.19 12.68
C ALA A 58 8.90 -20.03 11.21
N ASP A 59 8.82 -18.83 10.67
CA ASP A 59 9.32 -18.47 9.32
C ASP A 59 10.22 -17.22 9.43
N PRO A 60 11.54 -17.40 9.69
CA PRO A 60 12.49 -16.31 9.82
C PRO A 60 13.04 -15.85 8.47
N ALA A 61 12.70 -16.51 7.37
CA ALA A 61 13.31 -16.26 6.07
C ALA A 61 12.83 -14.94 5.45
N GLN A 62 13.79 -14.09 5.13
CA GLN A 62 13.54 -12.91 4.32
C GLN A 62 13.61 -13.31 2.83
N SER A 63 12.50 -13.14 2.11
CA SER A 63 12.31 -13.68 0.76
C SER A 63 13.30 -13.15 -0.28
N ALA A 64 13.81 -11.93 -0.13
CA ALA A 64 14.74 -11.35 -1.09
C ALA A 64 16.14 -11.98 -1.04
N ILE A 65 16.54 -12.54 0.11
CA ILE A 65 17.86 -13.17 0.31
C ILE A 65 17.75 -14.66 0.63
N ALA A 66 16.55 -15.20 0.76
CA ALA A 66 16.28 -16.60 1.10
C ALA A 66 17.01 -17.08 2.37
N ALA A 67 17.18 -16.19 3.36
CA ALA A 67 17.89 -16.46 4.60
C ALA A 67 17.29 -15.68 5.77
N PRO A 68 17.51 -16.11 7.01
CA PRO A 68 17.14 -15.29 8.17
C PRO A 68 17.82 -13.93 8.13
N TYR A 69 17.06 -12.88 8.33
CA TYR A 69 17.55 -11.51 8.27
C TYR A 69 16.79 -10.61 9.24
N ALA A 70 17.55 -9.84 10.01
CA ALA A 70 17.02 -8.74 10.81
C ALA A 70 17.68 -7.43 10.40
N HIS A 71 16.91 -6.45 10.03
CA HIS A 71 17.42 -5.16 9.62
C HIS A 71 17.75 -4.30 10.83
N THR A 72 19.02 -3.91 11.03
CA THR A 72 19.51 -3.25 12.25
C THR A 72 20.33 -1.99 11.99
N THR A 73 20.32 -1.46 10.77
CA THR A 73 21.29 -0.46 10.29
C THR A 73 20.79 0.98 10.33
N ALA A 74 19.65 1.27 10.95
CA ALA A 74 19.09 2.61 10.98
C ALA A 74 18.58 3.04 12.37
N PRO A 75 19.44 3.03 13.42
CA PRO A 75 19.01 3.29 14.81
C PRO A 75 18.56 4.72 15.08
N LEU A 76 18.79 5.65 14.16
CA LEU A 76 18.28 7.02 14.28
C LEU A 76 16.79 7.14 13.92
N ARG A 77 16.30 6.33 12.98
CA ARG A 77 14.91 6.37 12.51
C ARG A 77 14.09 5.14 12.90
N ARG A 78 14.73 4.07 13.38
CA ARG A 78 14.06 2.85 13.87
C ARG A 78 14.54 2.53 15.27
N LEU A 79 13.65 2.75 16.23
CA LEU A 79 13.94 2.53 17.64
C LEU A 79 14.41 1.09 17.93
N VAL A 80 13.77 0.10 17.32
CA VAL A 80 14.09 -1.33 17.50
C VAL A 80 15.55 -1.64 17.18
N ASP A 81 16.18 -0.97 16.24
CA ASP A 81 17.56 -1.21 15.85
C ASP A 81 18.54 -0.94 17.00
N ARG A 82 18.22 -0.02 17.91
CA ARG A 82 19.04 0.24 19.11
C ARG A 82 19.07 -0.96 20.04
N TRP A 83 17.92 -1.60 20.26
CA TRP A 83 17.81 -2.82 21.08
C TRP A 83 18.58 -3.98 20.47
N VAL A 84 18.41 -4.18 19.15
CA VAL A 84 19.13 -5.25 18.45
C VAL A 84 20.64 -5.04 18.51
N LEU A 85 21.12 -3.79 18.32
CA LEU A 85 22.55 -3.48 18.43
C LEU A 85 23.09 -3.71 19.85
N VAL A 86 22.33 -3.35 20.88
CA VAL A 86 22.70 -3.64 22.29
C VAL A 86 22.78 -5.14 22.54
N ALA A 87 21.80 -5.91 22.02
CA ALA A 87 21.81 -7.36 22.16
C ALA A 87 23.02 -7.98 21.41
N CYS A 88 23.28 -7.55 20.17
CA CYS A 88 24.42 -8.02 19.39
C CYS A 88 25.76 -7.72 20.07
N GLU A 89 25.93 -6.50 20.59
CA GLU A 89 27.14 -6.10 21.31
C GLU A 89 27.37 -6.97 22.54
N ALA A 90 26.35 -7.17 23.36
CA ALA A 90 26.46 -8.01 24.55
C ALA A 90 26.82 -9.45 24.21
N LEU A 91 26.15 -10.05 23.21
CA LEU A 91 26.40 -11.43 22.77
C LEU A 91 27.81 -11.58 22.18
N CYS A 92 28.25 -10.64 21.36
CA CYS A 92 29.61 -10.67 20.78
C CYS A 92 30.69 -10.54 21.86
N ALA A 93 30.42 -9.83 22.94
CA ALA A 93 31.33 -9.70 24.08
C ALA A 93 31.21 -10.86 25.10
N GLY A 94 30.39 -11.87 24.81
CA GLY A 94 30.17 -12.99 25.73
C GLY A 94 29.45 -12.59 27.03
N ARG A 95 28.70 -11.48 27.01
CA ARG A 95 28.00 -10.96 28.19
C ARG A 95 26.48 -11.21 28.04
N PRO A 96 25.73 -11.33 29.14
CA PRO A 96 24.27 -11.36 29.06
C PRO A 96 23.74 -10.06 28.46
N VAL A 97 22.65 -10.15 27.70
CA VAL A 97 21.91 -8.97 27.24
C VAL A 97 21.37 -8.23 28.46
N PRO A 98 21.53 -6.90 28.57
CA PRO A 98 21.05 -6.13 29.70
C PRO A 98 19.56 -6.33 29.98
N ASP A 99 19.18 -6.44 31.25
CA ASP A 99 17.80 -6.74 31.68
C ASP A 99 16.80 -5.71 31.12
N TRP A 100 17.13 -4.42 31.16
CA TRP A 100 16.28 -3.37 30.62
C TRP A 100 15.95 -3.59 29.13
N ALA A 101 16.89 -4.13 28.35
CA ALA A 101 16.69 -4.39 26.93
C ALA A 101 15.78 -5.62 26.74
N ARG A 102 15.97 -6.69 27.52
CA ARG A 102 15.15 -7.90 27.47
C ARG A 102 13.72 -7.63 27.92
N GLU A 103 13.52 -6.97 29.05
CA GLU A 103 12.22 -6.65 29.63
C GLU A 103 11.36 -5.78 28.72
N SER A 104 11.98 -4.87 27.98
CA SER A 104 11.28 -3.94 27.07
C SER A 104 11.03 -4.47 25.66
N LEU A 105 11.63 -5.58 25.25
CA LEU A 105 11.48 -6.17 23.91
C LEU A 105 10.03 -6.34 23.49
N GLY A 106 9.18 -6.87 24.38
CA GLY A 106 7.78 -7.14 24.11
C GLY A 106 6.96 -5.90 23.72
N SER A 107 7.39 -4.70 24.13
CA SER A 107 6.70 -3.43 23.80
C SER A 107 7.07 -2.86 22.44
N LEU A 108 8.25 -3.19 21.91
CA LEU A 108 8.80 -2.60 20.68
C LEU A 108 7.92 -2.80 19.44
N PRO A 109 7.34 -3.99 19.16
CA PRO A 109 6.47 -4.19 18.00
C PRO A 109 5.29 -3.20 17.99
N SER A 110 4.69 -2.97 19.15
CA SER A 110 3.57 -2.02 19.31
C SER A 110 4.00 -0.59 19.02
N ILE A 111 5.11 -0.15 19.60
CA ILE A 111 5.67 1.20 19.42
C ILE A 111 6.05 1.45 17.97
N MET A 112 6.77 0.50 17.35
CA MET A 112 7.17 0.58 15.95
C MET A 112 5.95 0.60 15.02
N GLY A 113 4.94 -0.24 15.31
CA GLY A 113 3.70 -0.26 14.56
C GLY A 113 2.93 1.07 14.64
N ALA A 114 2.85 1.68 15.82
CA ALA A 114 2.21 2.99 16.00
C ALA A 114 2.95 4.09 15.23
N SER A 115 4.28 4.12 15.31
CA SER A 115 5.11 5.07 14.58
C SER A 115 4.96 4.91 13.05
N SER A 116 4.96 3.67 12.54
CA SER A 116 4.78 3.38 11.13
C SER A 116 3.40 3.83 10.62
N ARG A 117 2.35 3.61 11.41
CA ARG A 117 1.00 4.09 11.06
C ARG A 117 0.92 5.61 11.02
N LEU A 118 1.58 6.31 11.95
CA LEU A 118 1.62 7.77 11.97
C LEU A 118 2.35 8.31 10.73
N ALA A 119 3.51 7.75 10.38
CA ALA A 119 4.24 8.11 9.17
C ALA A 119 3.39 7.92 7.92
N ALA A 120 2.78 6.73 7.76
CA ALA A 120 1.91 6.44 6.63
C ALA A 120 0.70 7.38 6.53
N LYS A 121 0.15 7.82 7.67
CA LYS A 121 -0.95 8.80 7.70
C LYS A 121 -0.50 10.19 7.26
N LEU A 122 0.72 10.60 7.63
CA LEU A 122 1.29 11.88 7.21
C LEU A 122 1.59 11.86 5.69
N ASP A 123 2.19 10.79 5.19
CA ASP A 123 2.48 10.63 3.76
C ASP A 123 1.19 10.64 2.92
N ALA A 124 0.17 9.86 3.34
CA ALA A 124 -1.13 9.87 2.68
C ALA A 124 -1.76 11.26 2.70
N GLY A 125 -1.78 11.93 3.87
CA GLY A 125 -2.37 13.25 3.97
C GLY A 125 -1.62 14.34 3.19
N ALA A 126 -0.33 14.18 2.94
CA ALA A 126 0.41 15.06 2.04
C ALA A 126 0.00 14.82 0.58
N LEU A 127 -0.09 13.55 0.17
CA LEU A 127 -0.54 13.17 -1.17
C LEU A 127 -1.98 13.63 -1.44
N ASP A 128 -2.89 13.39 -0.51
CA ASP A 128 -4.30 13.81 -0.61
C ASP A 128 -4.43 15.33 -0.89
N ARG A 129 -3.58 16.16 -0.25
CA ARG A 129 -3.56 17.61 -0.48
C ARG A 129 -3.06 17.98 -1.86
N VAL A 130 -2.05 17.27 -2.37
CA VAL A 130 -1.55 17.46 -3.74
C VAL A 130 -2.62 17.06 -4.75
N GLU A 131 -3.29 15.93 -4.55
CA GLU A 131 -4.38 15.47 -5.41
C GLU A 131 -5.55 16.47 -5.40
N ALA A 132 -5.93 16.97 -4.22
CA ALA A 132 -6.95 18.02 -4.11
C ALA A 132 -6.53 19.32 -4.85
N ALA A 133 -5.26 19.72 -4.76
CA ALA A 133 -4.75 20.89 -5.45
C ALA A 133 -4.76 20.75 -6.98
N LEU A 134 -4.41 19.55 -7.49
CA LEU A 134 -4.48 19.25 -8.93
C LEU A 134 -5.91 19.32 -9.47
N LEU A 135 -6.89 19.03 -8.64
CA LEU A 135 -8.30 18.96 -9.01
C LEU A 135 -9.09 20.21 -8.67
N ALA A 136 -8.60 21.11 -7.81
CA ALA A 136 -9.35 22.25 -7.30
C ALA A 136 -9.87 23.19 -8.40
N SER A 137 -9.10 23.39 -9.47
CA SER A 137 -9.52 24.23 -10.63
C SER A 137 -10.48 23.50 -11.58
N ARG A 138 -10.77 22.22 -11.34
CA ARG A 138 -11.56 21.35 -12.22
C ARG A 138 -12.88 20.90 -11.58
N ILE A 139 -13.31 21.53 -10.49
CA ILE A 139 -14.61 21.27 -9.87
C ILE A 139 -15.73 21.48 -10.92
N GLY A 140 -16.67 20.51 -10.99
CA GLY A 140 -17.71 20.47 -12.01
C GLY A 140 -17.33 19.70 -13.29
N ALA A 141 -16.07 19.35 -13.47
CA ALA A 141 -15.63 18.53 -14.60
C ALA A 141 -15.99 17.04 -14.42
N VAL A 142 -16.07 16.35 -15.55
CA VAL A 142 -16.28 14.90 -15.60
C VAL A 142 -14.97 14.21 -16.02
N PHE A 143 -14.63 13.16 -15.30
CA PHE A 143 -13.41 12.38 -15.50
C PHE A 143 -13.73 10.94 -15.84
N ASP A 144 -12.94 10.36 -16.73
CA ASP A 144 -12.93 8.92 -16.94
C ASP A 144 -12.06 8.26 -15.85
N ALA A 145 -12.56 7.18 -15.28
CA ALA A 145 -11.91 6.44 -14.21
C ALA A 145 -12.01 4.93 -14.42
N THR A 146 -11.04 4.19 -13.89
CA THR A 146 -11.05 2.73 -13.86
C THR A 146 -11.22 2.25 -12.43
N VAL A 147 -12.10 1.28 -12.22
CA VAL A 147 -12.32 0.65 -10.91
C VAL A 147 -11.15 -0.26 -10.58
N LEU A 148 -10.41 0.04 -9.52
CA LEU A 148 -9.30 -0.76 -9.04
C LEU A 148 -9.73 -1.86 -8.07
N ALA A 149 -10.65 -1.54 -7.17
CA ALA A 149 -11.11 -2.45 -6.13
C ALA A 149 -12.54 -2.13 -5.68
N VAL A 150 -13.22 -3.16 -5.20
CA VAL A 150 -14.53 -3.06 -4.56
C VAL A 150 -14.44 -3.69 -3.18
N ARG A 151 -14.75 -2.94 -2.12
CA ARG A 151 -14.72 -3.41 -0.73
C ARG A 151 -15.79 -2.71 0.10
N ASN A 152 -16.55 -3.49 0.87
CA ASN A 152 -17.47 -2.96 1.90
C ASN A 152 -18.38 -1.82 1.41
N GLY A 153 -18.98 -1.96 0.24
CA GLY A 153 -19.87 -0.92 -0.29
C GLY A 153 -19.15 0.32 -0.86
N THR A 154 -17.83 0.28 -0.97
CA THR A 154 -17.01 1.36 -1.54
C THR A 154 -16.24 0.84 -2.74
N VAL A 155 -16.09 1.67 -3.75
CA VAL A 155 -15.15 1.43 -4.86
C VAL A 155 -13.95 2.36 -4.75
N THR A 156 -12.78 1.81 -5.04
CA THR A 156 -11.57 2.58 -5.28
C THR A 156 -11.39 2.68 -6.78
N VAL A 157 -11.20 3.89 -7.27
CA VAL A 157 -11.04 4.20 -8.70
C VAL A 157 -9.75 4.96 -8.94
N GLN A 158 -9.24 4.89 -10.16
CA GLN A 158 -8.12 5.70 -10.63
C GLN A 158 -8.60 6.53 -11.82
N LEU A 159 -8.44 7.84 -11.73
CA LEU A 159 -8.70 8.75 -12.85
C LEU A 159 -7.65 8.55 -13.94
N ALA A 160 -8.03 8.82 -15.18
CA ALA A 160 -7.13 8.73 -16.33
C ALA A 160 -6.15 9.92 -16.39
N ASP A 161 -6.65 11.14 -16.17
CA ASP A 161 -5.89 12.39 -16.21
C ASP A 161 -6.54 13.49 -15.34
N PRO A 162 -5.86 13.98 -14.31
CA PRO A 162 -4.60 13.49 -13.75
C PRO A 162 -4.74 12.10 -13.14
N VAL A 163 -3.64 11.37 -13.00
CA VAL A 163 -3.63 10.07 -12.32
C VAL A 163 -3.82 10.29 -10.82
N VAL A 164 -5.06 10.20 -10.36
CA VAL A 164 -5.47 10.38 -8.97
C VAL A 164 -6.31 9.18 -8.55
N THR A 165 -6.10 8.71 -7.33
CA THR A 165 -6.91 7.62 -6.76
C THR A 165 -7.98 8.19 -5.84
N ALA A 166 -9.23 7.81 -6.05
CA ALA A 166 -10.35 8.25 -5.23
C ALA A 166 -11.19 7.08 -4.75
N SER A 167 -11.95 7.31 -3.69
CA SER A 167 -12.93 6.36 -3.18
C SER A 167 -14.31 6.98 -3.15
N LEU A 168 -15.32 6.24 -3.59
CA LEU A 168 -16.72 6.67 -3.58
C LEU A 168 -17.65 5.51 -3.24
N PRO A 169 -18.92 5.78 -2.85
CA PRO A 169 -19.92 4.74 -2.68
C PRO A 169 -20.04 3.89 -3.94
N ARG A 170 -20.19 2.60 -3.76
CA ARG A 170 -20.25 1.65 -4.88
C ARG A 170 -21.53 1.85 -5.69
N PRO A 171 -21.46 2.21 -6.99
CA PRO A 171 -22.58 2.09 -7.88
C PRO A 171 -22.99 0.61 -8.08
N ASP A 172 -24.27 0.35 -8.35
CA ASP A 172 -24.79 -1.00 -8.53
C ASP A 172 -24.10 -1.73 -9.72
N GLY A 173 -23.82 -3.01 -9.51
CA GLY A 173 -23.27 -3.89 -10.55
C GLY A 173 -21.79 -3.69 -10.87
N VAL A 174 -21.13 -2.67 -10.33
CA VAL A 174 -19.74 -2.31 -10.65
C VAL A 174 -18.75 -3.35 -10.12
N ARG A 175 -17.73 -3.68 -10.94
CA ARG A 175 -16.67 -4.65 -10.71
C ARG A 175 -15.28 -4.04 -10.95
N PRO A 176 -14.22 -4.60 -10.36
CA PRO A 176 -12.86 -4.21 -10.71
C PRO A 176 -12.61 -4.34 -12.22
N GLY A 177 -11.95 -3.34 -12.81
CA GLY A 177 -11.69 -3.23 -14.24
C GLY A 177 -12.74 -2.44 -15.03
N ASP A 178 -13.93 -2.20 -14.47
CA ASP A 178 -14.96 -1.39 -15.14
C ASP A 178 -14.51 0.07 -15.26
N ARG A 179 -15.02 0.74 -16.31
CA ARG A 179 -14.86 2.17 -16.52
C ARG A 179 -16.05 2.92 -15.96
N LEU A 180 -15.78 4.01 -15.27
CA LEU A 180 -16.78 4.92 -14.75
C LEU A 180 -16.51 6.34 -15.24
N ARG A 181 -17.57 7.11 -15.39
CA ARG A 181 -17.49 8.56 -15.54
C ARG A 181 -17.88 9.19 -14.21
N LEU A 182 -17.00 10.06 -13.71
CA LEU A 182 -17.12 10.65 -12.39
C LEU A 182 -17.18 12.17 -12.49
N HIS A 183 -18.18 12.75 -11.86
CA HIS A 183 -18.32 14.20 -11.72
C HIS A 183 -17.61 14.65 -10.44
N LEU A 184 -16.66 15.59 -10.56
CA LEU A 184 -15.96 16.16 -9.42
C LEU A 184 -16.86 17.19 -8.71
N VAL A 185 -17.27 16.88 -7.52
CA VAL A 185 -18.18 17.71 -6.71
C VAL A 185 -17.43 18.67 -5.80
N ALA A 186 -16.31 18.22 -5.23
CA ALA A 186 -15.52 19.04 -4.33
C ALA A 186 -14.04 18.63 -4.35
N ALA A 187 -13.16 19.62 -4.15
CA ALA A 187 -11.74 19.42 -3.91
C ALA A 187 -11.31 20.48 -2.89
N ASP A 188 -11.03 20.04 -1.67
CA ASP A 188 -10.63 20.90 -0.54
C ASP A 188 -9.17 20.64 -0.16
N ILE A 189 -8.30 21.58 -0.49
CA ILE A 189 -6.85 21.46 -0.29
C ILE A 189 -6.47 21.38 1.21
N PRO A 190 -7.01 22.22 2.10
CA PRO A 190 -6.67 22.16 3.52
C PRO A 190 -6.92 20.81 4.16
N SER A 191 -8.04 20.16 3.87
CA SER A 191 -8.36 18.83 4.39
C SER A 191 -7.79 17.68 3.55
N GLY A 192 -7.38 17.94 2.31
CA GLY A 192 -6.99 16.92 1.33
C GLY A 192 -8.20 16.10 0.84
N THR A 193 -9.41 16.65 0.90
CA THR A 193 -10.62 15.91 0.54
C THR A 193 -11.01 16.15 -0.91
N VAL A 194 -11.20 15.05 -1.65
CA VAL A 194 -11.77 15.07 -3.00
C VAL A 194 -13.04 14.23 -3.00
N ARG A 195 -14.11 14.75 -3.59
CA ARG A 195 -15.39 14.05 -3.68
C ARG A 195 -15.87 13.96 -5.11
N PHE A 196 -16.22 12.75 -5.49
CA PHE A 196 -16.81 12.44 -6.79
C PHE A 196 -18.19 11.80 -6.65
N ASP A 197 -19.06 12.08 -7.59
CA ASP A 197 -20.30 11.35 -7.80
C ASP A 197 -20.21 10.60 -9.15
N ALA A 198 -20.75 9.38 -9.19
CA ALA A 198 -20.84 8.65 -10.44
C ALA A 198 -21.88 9.34 -11.34
N VAL A 199 -21.53 9.52 -12.62
CA VAL A 199 -22.50 10.03 -13.61
C VAL A 199 -23.38 8.87 -14.03
N ASP A 200 -24.71 9.01 -13.82
CA ASP A 200 -25.68 8.02 -14.24
C ASP A 200 -25.59 7.74 -15.76
N GLY A 201 -25.47 6.48 -16.12
CA GLY A 201 -25.37 6.04 -17.52
C GLY A 201 -24.15 5.17 -17.89
N ALA A 202 -23.24 4.90 -16.96
CA ALA A 202 -22.10 4.01 -17.20
C ALA A 202 -22.46 2.53 -16.97
N SER A 203 -23.48 2.03 -17.66
CA SER A 203 -23.66 0.59 -17.83
C SER A 203 -22.63 0.10 -18.84
N GLY A 204 -21.81 -0.88 -18.42
CA GLY A 204 -20.68 -1.45 -19.12
C GLY A 204 -20.79 -1.48 -20.64
N VAL A 205 -19.90 -0.75 -21.29
CA VAL A 205 -19.59 -0.95 -22.71
C VAL A 205 -18.14 -1.41 -22.79
N GLY A 206 -17.98 -2.65 -23.18
CA GLY A 206 -16.67 -3.13 -23.62
C GLY A 206 -16.46 -4.62 -23.41
N ARG A 207 -16.89 -5.41 -24.39
CA ARG A 207 -16.30 -6.72 -24.69
C ARG A 207 -14.89 -6.56 -25.21
#